data_973fa048e8c5f2b41aae4efd8f3e46cc
#
_entry.id   973fa048e8c5f2b41aae4efd8f3e46cc
#
_cell.length_a   1.000
_cell.length_b   1.000
_cell.length_c   1.000
_cell.angle_alpha   90.00
_cell.angle_beta   90.00
_cell.angle_gamma   90.00
#
_symmetry.space_group_name_H-M   'P 1'
#
loop_
_entity.id
_entity.type
_entity.pdbx_description
1 polymer ?
#
loop_
_entity_poly.entity_id
_entity_poly.type
_entity_poly.pdbx_seq_one_letter_code
_entity_poly.pdbx_strand_id
1 'polypeptide(L)'
;DDYIAHKLTPGKKGSWSEGTARQKPNKLNVFRSVFGDKSAAELTRDDMDDYIEIAYKIPSNFENPTYKKFEGITLDMVLTNAPEIDAIDYGVRGAGTVRDDLKTIRAFLNWVLKRKDETSLQTAINALDNEISDIDYESSRRAFTDEELKTLLQDDNTASENYVKGFSNPINFWLPLIALYTGARIAEICQLHLTDIKQVKALSSNVEHWCIDINDDGDKKLKTKNSKRQIPIHQNLINAGLITYADDLKAKRATKLFPDAARASDQFGGQSQWFGIYSGKAGITDRDTAFHSFRHCFTNYLNNRHTPEDLVIALSGHQYKSIAKSTYDRNRKRDVGKLAEVIDSIDYGLAHPEWKN
;
A
#
# COMPACT_ATOMS: atom_id res chain seq x y z
N ASP A 1 -10.80 -13.53 22.15
CA ASP A 1 -12.02 -13.07 21.46
C ASP A 1 -12.38 -11.63 21.84
N ASP A 2 -12.38 -11.24 23.12
CA ASP A 2 -12.74 -9.90 23.60
C ASP A 2 -11.86 -8.78 23.01
N TYR A 3 -10.58 -9.04 22.82
CA TYR A 3 -9.68 -8.08 22.17
C TYR A 3 -10.07 -7.83 20.70
N ILE A 4 -10.36 -8.90 19.97
CA ILE A 4 -10.80 -8.81 18.57
C ILE A 4 -12.12 -8.06 18.50
N ALA A 5 -13.10 -8.42 19.34
CA ALA A 5 -14.39 -7.73 19.41
C ALA A 5 -14.22 -6.23 19.74
N HIS A 6 -13.34 -5.91 20.70
CA HIS A 6 -13.01 -4.51 21.04
C HIS A 6 -12.41 -3.76 19.84
N LYS A 7 -11.54 -4.39 19.06
CA LYS A 7 -10.89 -3.79 17.87
C LYS A 7 -11.81 -3.67 16.67
N LEU A 8 -12.84 -4.50 16.58
CA LEU A 8 -13.85 -4.43 15.53
C LEU A 8 -14.96 -3.41 15.80
N THR A 9 -15.03 -2.85 17.02
CA THR A 9 -16.07 -1.86 17.37
C THR A 9 -15.84 -0.57 16.61
N PRO A 10 -16.75 -0.14 15.70
CA PRO A 10 -16.59 1.07 14.92
C PRO A 10 -16.55 2.34 15.79
N GLY A 11 -15.79 3.34 15.37
CA GLY A 11 -15.74 4.65 16.04
C GLY A 11 -14.91 4.71 17.33
N LYS A 12 -14.43 3.60 17.88
CA LYS A 12 -13.51 3.60 19.03
C LYS A 12 -12.10 3.94 18.58
N LYS A 13 -11.38 4.71 19.44
CA LYS A 13 -9.97 5.01 19.21
C LYS A 13 -9.17 3.71 19.13
N GLY A 14 -8.47 3.51 18.02
CA GLY A 14 -7.65 2.32 17.78
C GLY A 14 -8.44 1.10 17.26
N SER A 15 -9.69 1.28 16.81
CA SER A 15 -10.40 0.26 16.03
C SER A 15 -9.66 -0.06 14.73
N TRP A 16 -9.83 -1.30 14.25
CA TRP A 16 -9.20 -1.74 13.01
C TRP A 16 -9.99 -1.25 11.79
N SER A 17 -9.25 -0.90 10.74
CA SER A 17 -9.84 -0.76 9.41
C SER A 17 -10.29 -2.13 8.89
N GLU A 18 -11.18 -2.14 7.89
CA GLU A 18 -11.69 -3.36 7.27
C GLU A 18 -10.57 -4.32 6.80
N GLY A 19 -9.55 -3.79 6.13
CA GLY A 19 -8.39 -4.60 5.69
C GLY A 19 -7.58 -5.16 6.87
N THR A 20 -7.40 -4.38 7.95
CA THR A 20 -6.72 -4.82 9.17
C THR A 20 -7.54 -5.88 9.91
N ALA A 21 -8.87 -5.72 9.93
CA ALA A 21 -9.80 -6.65 10.57
C ALA A 21 -9.81 -8.05 9.92
N ARG A 22 -9.45 -8.16 8.64
CA ARG A 22 -9.32 -9.45 7.94
C ARG A 22 -8.01 -10.19 8.25
N GLN A 23 -6.94 -9.46 8.50
CA GLN A 23 -5.60 -10.04 8.64
C GLN A 23 -5.21 -10.32 10.10
N LYS A 24 -5.44 -9.36 11.00
CA LYS A 24 -4.95 -9.46 12.38
C LYS A 24 -5.56 -10.59 13.21
N PRO A 25 -6.84 -10.97 13.05
CA PRO A 25 -7.37 -12.13 13.75
C PRO A 25 -6.61 -13.43 13.45
N ASN A 26 -6.21 -13.66 12.19
CA ASN A 26 -5.46 -14.85 11.82
C ASN A 26 -4.11 -14.94 12.54
N LYS A 27 -3.39 -13.80 12.65
CA LYS A 27 -2.13 -13.73 13.40
C LYS A 27 -2.32 -14.07 14.88
N LEU A 28 -3.40 -13.58 15.48
CA LEU A 28 -3.74 -13.89 16.86
C LEU A 28 -4.21 -15.33 17.05
N ASN A 29 -4.85 -15.94 16.05
CA ASN A 29 -5.22 -17.34 16.08
C ASN A 29 -3.98 -18.24 16.06
N VAL A 30 -2.98 -17.94 15.23
CA VAL A 30 -1.71 -18.66 15.24
C VAL A 30 -1.02 -18.54 16.59
N PHE A 31 -0.95 -17.35 17.15
CA PHE A 31 -0.41 -17.13 18.49
C PHE A 31 -1.15 -17.98 19.56
N ARG A 32 -2.48 -17.99 19.52
CA ARG A 32 -3.31 -18.81 20.41
C ARG A 32 -3.07 -20.31 20.21
N SER A 33 -2.84 -20.76 18.99
CA SER A 33 -2.59 -22.18 18.70
C SER A 33 -1.27 -22.67 19.32
N VAL A 34 -0.27 -21.78 19.48
CA VAL A 34 1.00 -22.13 20.14
C VAL A 34 0.82 -22.37 21.64
N PHE A 35 0.00 -21.57 22.31
CA PHE A 35 -0.14 -21.62 23.78
C PHE A 35 -1.37 -22.37 24.26
N GLY A 36 -2.25 -22.82 23.36
CA GLY A 36 -3.46 -23.57 23.72
C GLY A 36 -4.36 -22.80 24.68
N ASP A 37 -4.63 -23.41 25.84
CA ASP A 37 -5.50 -22.88 26.89
C ASP A 37 -4.78 -21.98 27.91
N LYS A 38 -3.48 -21.72 27.76
CA LYS A 38 -2.73 -20.84 28.65
C LYS A 38 -3.32 -19.44 28.63
N SER A 39 -3.60 -18.90 29.81
CA SER A 39 -4.11 -17.54 29.93
C SER A 39 -3.07 -16.52 29.45
N ALA A 40 -3.48 -15.52 28.67
CA ALA A 40 -2.58 -14.46 28.23
C ALA A 40 -1.94 -13.67 29.39
N ALA A 41 -2.56 -13.69 30.59
CA ALA A 41 -2.01 -13.05 31.79
C ALA A 41 -0.87 -13.88 32.43
N GLU A 42 -0.77 -15.16 32.10
CA GLU A 42 0.23 -16.10 32.62
C GLU A 42 1.45 -16.25 31.70
N LEU A 43 1.45 -15.54 30.56
CA LEU A 43 2.55 -15.59 29.62
C LEU A 43 3.80 -14.94 30.21
N THR A 44 4.92 -15.63 30.04
CA THR A 44 6.23 -15.23 30.56
C THR A 44 7.13 -14.71 29.44
N ARG A 45 8.32 -14.27 29.82
CA ARG A 45 9.38 -13.93 28.86
C ARG A 45 9.77 -15.16 28.02
N ASP A 46 9.99 -16.30 28.66
CA ASP A 46 10.43 -17.53 28.00
C ASP A 46 9.39 -17.99 26.95
N ASP A 47 8.08 -17.85 27.26
CA ASP A 47 7.02 -18.11 26.28
C ASP A 47 7.16 -17.21 25.04
N MET A 48 7.58 -15.96 25.20
CA MET A 48 7.74 -15.06 24.06
C MET A 48 9.03 -15.35 23.29
N ASP A 49 10.10 -15.70 23.97
CA ASP A 49 11.34 -16.13 23.30
C ASP A 49 11.08 -17.39 22.46
N ASP A 50 10.34 -18.37 22.97
CA ASP A 50 9.88 -19.54 22.21
C ASP A 50 8.98 -19.17 21.02
N TYR A 51 8.02 -18.27 21.24
CA TYR A 51 7.13 -17.83 20.17
C TYR A 51 7.87 -17.09 19.05
N ILE A 52 8.88 -16.30 19.38
CA ILE A 52 9.71 -15.59 18.39
C ILE A 52 10.39 -16.59 17.46
N GLU A 53 10.99 -17.67 18.01
CA GLU A 53 11.59 -18.73 17.20
C GLU A 53 10.57 -19.41 16.29
N ILE A 54 9.39 -19.71 16.82
CA ILE A 54 8.28 -20.29 16.06
C ILE A 54 7.84 -19.36 14.92
N ALA A 55 7.74 -18.06 15.18
CA ALA A 55 7.28 -17.07 14.20
C ALA A 55 8.16 -17.05 12.93
N TYR A 56 9.45 -17.30 13.06
CA TYR A 56 10.37 -17.42 11.91
C TYR A 56 10.23 -18.74 11.14
N LYS A 57 9.70 -19.79 11.76
CA LYS A 57 9.53 -21.11 11.14
C LYS A 57 8.21 -21.24 10.38
N ILE A 58 7.21 -20.41 10.68
CA ILE A 58 5.88 -20.47 10.05
C ILE A 58 5.97 -20.08 8.56
N PRO A 59 5.41 -20.88 7.65
CA PRO A 59 5.40 -20.57 6.22
C PRO A 59 4.69 -19.26 5.89
N SER A 60 5.12 -18.58 4.83
CA SER A 60 4.43 -17.41 4.30
C SER A 60 2.99 -17.76 3.91
N ASN A 61 2.04 -16.93 4.34
CA ASN A 61 0.60 -17.11 4.08
C ASN A 61 -0.02 -18.37 4.69
N PHE A 62 0.60 -18.99 5.68
CA PHE A 62 0.08 -20.19 6.36
C PHE A 62 -1.34 -19.96 6.91
N GLU A 63 -1.62 -18.77 7.46
CA GLU A 63 -2.92 -18.45 8.03
C GLU A 63 -3.97 -18.02 7.01
N ASN A 64 -3.59 -17.88 5.75
CA ASN A 64 -4.51 -17.36 4.73
C ASN A 64 -5.37 -18.50 4.14
N PRO A 65 -6.68 -18.55 4.42
CA PRO A 65 -7.55 -19.64 3.99
C PRO A 65 -7.70 -19.74 2.47
N THR A 66 -7.26 -18.75 1.71
CA THR A 66 -7.26 -18.81 0.24
C THR A 66 -6.09 -19.60 -0.33
N TYR A 67 -5.06 -19.87 0.49
CA TYR A 67 -3.90 -20.66 0.09
C TYR A 67 -4.15 -22.15 0.34
N LYS A 68 -4.84 -22.81 -0.59
CA LYS A 68 -5.24 -24.21 -0.50
C LYS A 68 -4.08 -25.21 -0.30
N LYS A 69 -2.84 -24.80 -0.60
CA LYS A 69 -1.65 -25.65 -0.39
C LYS A 69 -1.40 -26.03 1.07
N PHE A 70 -2.01 -25.28 2.01
CA PHE A 70 -1.95 -25.57 3.43
C PHE A 70 -3.24 -26.22 3.96
N GLU A 71 -4.15 -26.64 3.08
CA GLU A 71 -5.38 -27.32 3.50
C GLU A 71 -5.03 -28.64 4.18
N GLY A 72 -5.50 -28.83 5.41
CA GLY A 72 -5.19 -30.01 6.23
C GLY A 72 -3.86 -29.94 6.98
N ILE A 73 -3.03 -28.90 6.76
CA ILE A 73 -1.78 -28.73 7.48
C ILE A 73 -2.03 -27.97 8.78
N THR A 74 -1.60 -28.56 9.90
CA THR A 74 -1.67 -27.94 11.23
C THR A 74 -0.38 -27.22 11.57
N LEU A 75 -0.43 -26.31 12.54
CA LEU A 75 0.79 -25.64 13.04
C LEU A 75 1.77 -26.66 13.65
N ASP A 76 1.27 -27.68 14.36
CA ASP A 76 2.09 -28.74 14.92
C ASP A 76 2.89 -29.50 13.84
N MET A 77 2.24 -29.82 12.71
CA MET A 77 2.93 -30.42 11.56
C MET A 77 4.06 -29.55 11.02
N VAL A 78 3.83 -28.21 10.98
CA VAL A 78 4.87 -27.24 10.57
C VAL A 78 6.04 -27.24 11.56
N LEU A 79 5.75 -27.23 12.86
CA LEU A 79 6.78 -27.12 13.91
C LEU A 79 7.59 -28.41 14.07
N THR A 80 6.98 -29.56 13.79
CA THR A 80 7.64 -30.88 13.87
C THR A 80 8.29 -31.29 12.55
N ASN A 81 8.24 -30.44 11.50
CA ASN A 81 8.66 -30.76 10.14
C ASN A 81 8.07 -32.09 9.66
N ALA A 82 6.75 -32.23 9.80
CA ALA A 82 6.06 -33.43 9.35
C ALA A 82 6.28 -33.68 7.83
N PRO A 83 6.35 -34.95 7.36
CA PRO A 83 6.62 -35.25 5.96
C PRO A 83 5.67 -34.58 4.96
N GLU A 84 4.44 -34.27 5.37
CA GLU A 84 3.46 -33.56 4.58
C GLU A 84 3.89 -32.10 4.27
N ILE A 85 4.75 -31.52 5.12
CA ILE A 85 5.31 -30.17 4.91
C ILE A 85 6.42 -30.21 3.87
N ASP A 86 7.25 -31.23 3.84
CA ASP A 86 8.34 -31.38 2.87
C ASP A 86 7.84 -31.42 1.42
N ALA A 87 6.61 -31.90 1.22
CA ALA A 87 5.96 -31.94 -0.08
C ALA A 87 5.43 -30.57 -0.56
N ILE A 88 5.42 -29.56 0.30
CA ILE A 88 4.85 -28.24 0.00
C ILE A 88 5.99 -27.26 -0.30
N ASP A 89 6.03 -26.76 -1.53
CA ASP A 89 6.91 -25.62 -1.87
C ASP A 89 6.36 -24.34 -1.21
N TYR A 90 7.02 -23.91 -0.14
CA TYR A 90 6.67 -22.67 0.57
C TYR A 90 7.92 -21.86 0.91
N GLY A 91 7.74 -20.53 0.88
CA GLY A 91 8.76 -19.62 1.37
C GLY A 91 8.62 -19.38 2.87
N VAL A 92 9.73 -19.18 3.57
CA VAL A 92 9.72 -18.70 4.96
C VAL A 92 9.23 -17.26 5.03
N ARG A 93 8.70 -16.85 6.19
CA ARG A 93 8.31 -15.48 6.43
C ARG A 93 9.52 -14.55 6.41
N GLY A 94 9.43 -13.47 5.65
CA GLY A 94 10.45 -12.42 5.73
C GLY A 94 10.40 -11.68 7.06
N ALA A 95 11.55 -11.15 7.50
CA ALA A 95 11.71 -10.40 8.75
C ALA A 95 10.65 -9.31 8.97
N GLY A 96 10.27 -8.58 7.91
CA GLY A 96 9.19 -7.58 7.99
C GLY A 96 7.82 -8.15 8.34
N THR A 97 7.50 -9.37 7.90
CA THR A 97 6.25 -10.06 8.25
C THR A 97 6.28 -10.49 9.70
N VAL A 98 7.38 -11.12 10.15
CA VAL A 98 7.57 -11.51 11.55
C VAL A 98 7.44 -10.28 12.45
N ARG A 99 8.14 -9.19 12.13
CA ARG A 99 8.05 -7.92 12.87
C ARG A 99 6.61 -7.39 12.99
N ASP A 100 5.80 -7.48 11.93
CA ASP A 100 4.39 -7.05 11.98
C ASP A 100 3.52 -7.99 12.81
N ASP A 101 3.82 -9.29 12.81
CA ASP A 101 3.17 -10.28 13.66
C ASP A 101 3.46 -10.00 15.14
N LEU A 102 4.73 -9.84 15.50
CA LEU A 102 5.15 -9.51 16.86
C LEU A 102 4.53 -8.19 17.36
N LYS A 103 4.46 -7.15 16.49
CA LYS A 103 3.74 -5.91 16.81
C LYS A 103 2.26 -6.12 17.08
N THR A 104 1.64 -7.07 16.39
CA THR A 104 0.23 -7.39 16.59
C THR A 104 0.00 -8.06 17.94
N ILE A 105 0.85 -9.03 18.28
CA ILE A 105 0.82 -9.73 19.56
C ILE A 105 1.15 -8.78 20.72
N ARG A 106 2.18 -7.97 20.59
CA ARG A 106 2.51 -6.92 21.56
C ARG A 106 1.32 -5.99 21.86
N ALA A 107 0.60 -5.58 20.81
CA ALA A 107 -0.57 -4.72 20.96
C ALA A 107 -1.71 -5.45 21.73
N PHE A 108 -1.85 -6.75 21.54
CA PHE A 108 -2.78 -7.58 22.29
C PHE A 108 -2.35 -7.72 23.74
N LEU A 109 -1.11 -8.09 24.03
CA LEU A 109 -0.60 -8.24 25.42
C LEU A 109 -0.66 -6.91 26.19
N ASN A 110 -0.35 -5.78 25.58
CA ASN A 110 -0.55 -4.46 26.17
C ASN A 110 -2.02 -4.15 26.50
N TRP A 111 -2.97 -4.68 25.72
CA TRP A 111 -4.39 -4.54 26.02
C TRP A 111 -4.80 -5.41 27.21
N VAL A 112 -4.22 -6.61 27.35
CA VAL A 112 -4.41 -7.48 28.52
C VAL A 112 -3.81 -6.84 29.79
N LEU A 113 -2.55 -6.37 29.72
CA LEU A 113 -1.85 -5.73 30.83
C LEU A 113 -2.62 -4.55 31.44
N LYS A 114 -3.28 -3.75 30.60
CA LYS A 114 -4.14 -2.64 31.08
C LYS A 114 -5.37 -3.09 31.87
N ARG A 115 -5.68 -4.38 31.89
CA ARG A 115 -6.84 -4.97 32.59
C ARG A 115 -6.45 -5.89 33.71
N LYS A 116 -5.23 -6.38 33.68
CA LYS A 116 -4.64 -7.30 34.62
C LYS A 116 -3.25 -6.75 34.96
N ASP A 117 -3.02 -6.36 36.19
CA ASP A 117 -1.71 -5.83 36.65
C ASP A 117 -0.79 -7.02 36.99
N GLU A 118 -0.18 -7.58 35.93
CA GLU A 118 0.67 -8.78 36.04
C GLU A 118 2.10 -8.46 35.61
N THR A 119 3.06 -8.56 36.55
CA THR A 119 4.47 -8.26 36.29
C THR A 119 5.10 -9.20 35.23
N SER A 120 4.69 -10.48 35.23
CA SER A 120 5.15 -11.46 34.25
C SER A 120 4.81 -11.04 32.82
N LEU A 121 3.61 -10.49 32.60
CA LEU A 121 3.18 -10.01 31.29
C LEU A 121 4.00 -8.81 30.80
N GLN A 122 4.49 -7.96 31.71
CA GLN A 122 5.38 -6.86 31.33
C GLN A 122 6.73 -7.39 30.82
N THR A 123 7.27 -8.46 31.41
CA THR A 123 8.53 -9.06 30.93
C THR A 123 8.36 -9.74 29.57
N ALA A 124 7.22 -10.38 29.32
CA ALA A 124 6.84 -10.93 28.04
C ALA A 124 6.74 -9.84 26.94
N ILE A 125 6.12 -8.70 27.25
CA ILE A 125 6.04 -7.56 26.34
C ILE A 125 7.43 -7.00 26.03
N ASN A 126 8.31 -6.91 27.05
CA ASN A 126 9.66 -6.40 26.86
C ASN A 126 10.50 -7.32 25.95
N ALA A 127 10.32 -8.63 25.99
CA ALA A 127 10.97 -9.57 25.07
C ALA A 127 10.56 -9.27 23.62
N LEU A 128 9.26 -9.07 23.36
CA LEU A 128 8.76 -8.68 22.04
C LEU A 128 9.29 -7.31 21.59
N ASP A 129 9.40 -6.33 22.50
CA ASP A 129 9.92 -5.01 22.17
C ASP A 129 11.39 -5.05 21.76
N ASN A 130 12.20 -5.87 22.44
CA ASN A 130 13.59 -6.08 22.12
C ASN A 130 13.71 -6.69 20.72
N GLU A 131 13.06 -7.82 20.45
CA GLU A 131 13.09 -8.46 19.13
C GLU A 131 12.59 -7.53 18.02
N ILE A 132 11.47 -6.82 18.22
CA ILE A 132 10.94 -5.85 17.24
C ILE A 132 11.96 -4.75 16.94
N SER A 133 12.79 -4.36 17.91
CA SER A 133 13.82 -3.34 17.74
C SER A 133 15.05 -3.90 17.03
N ASP A 134 15.40 -5.15 17.32
CA ASP A 134 16.58 -5.83 16.77
C ASP A 134 16.35 -6.32 15.33
N ILE A 135 15.09 -6.53 14.91
CA ILE A 135 14.79 -6.83 13.52
C ILE A 135 15.15 -5.62 12.65
N ASP A 136 16.30 -5.69 12.01
CA ASP A 136 16.68 -4.76 10.96
C ASP A 136 15.86 -5.08 9.70
N TYR A 137 14.81 -4.29 9.50
CA TYR A 137 13.94 -4.41 8.34
C TYR A 137 13.81 -3.04 7.66
N GLU A 138 14.61 -2.86 6.65
CA GLU A 138 14.32 -1.90 5.61
C GLU A 138 13.40 -2.53 4.56
N SER A 139 12.40 -1.79 4.13
CA SER A 139 11.58 -2.25 3.00
C SER A 139 12.50 -2.44 1.80
N SER A 140 12.63 -3.64 1.32
CA SER A 140 13.40 -3.92 0.10
C SER A 140 12.81 -3.26 -1.16
N ARG A 141 11.58 -2.76 -1.07
CA ARG A 141 10.89 -2.11 -2.20
C ARG A 141 11.67 -0.91 -2.72
N ARG A 142 12.06 -0.98 -3.99
CA ARG A 142 12.80 0.05 -4.70
C ARG A 142 11.96 0.74 -5.79
N ALA A 143 12.46 1.86 -6.28
CA ALA A 143 11.98 2.46 -7.53
C ALA A 143 12.34 1.56 -8.73
N PHE A 144 11.60 1.70 -9.82
CA PHE A 144 12.04 1.18 -11.11
C PHE A 144 13.27 1.95 -11.60
N THR A 145 14.16 1.27 -12.33
CA THR A 145 15.23 1.94 -13.08
C THR A 145 14.65 2.61 -14.34
N ASP A 146 15.45 3.47 -14.98
CA ASP A 146 15.02 4.12 -16.22
C ASP A 146 14.78 3.10 -17.35
N GLU A 147 15.57 2.02 -17.41
CA GLU A 147 15.39 0.92 -18.36
C GLU A 147 14.10 0.13 -18.08
N GLU A 148 13.81 -0.13 -16.79
CA GLU A 148 12.56 -0.80 -16.40
C GLU A 148 11.33 0.07 -16.73
N LEU A 149 11.42 1.40 -16.51
CA LEU A 149 10.35 2.33 -16.89
C LEU A 149 10.16 2.36 -18.41
N LYS A 150 11.23 2.38 -19.19
CA LYS A 150 11.16 2.28 -20.66
C LYS A 150 10.49 0.98 -21.08
N THR A 151 10.93 -0.14 -20.53
CA THR A 151 10.34 -1.46 -20.81
C THR A 151 8.85 -1.53 -20.49
N LEU A 152 8.42 -0.89 -19.38
CA LEU A 152 7.02 -0.91 -18.97
C LEU A 152 6.14 0.06 -19.74
N LEU A 153 6.66 1.21 -20.19
CA LEU A 153 5.86 2.36 -20.56
C LEU A 153 6.16 2.93 -21.95
N GLN A 154 7.24 2.52 -22.62
CA GLN A 154 7.55 2.97 -23.97
C GLN A 154 7.03 2.04 -25.06
N ASP A 155 6.80 2.64 -26.24
CA ASP A 155 6.13 2.02 -27.39
C ASP A 155 7.07 1.20 -28.28
N ASP A 156 8.37 1.40 -28.19
CA ASP A 156 9.37 0.89 -29.13
C ASP A 156 9.93 -0.49 -28.80
N ASN A 157 9.42 -1.11 -27.74
CA ASN A 157 9.91 -2.40 -27.27
C ASN A 157 8.88 -3.52 -27.47
N THR A 158 9.28 -4.66 -28.02
CA THR A 158 8.40 -5.79 -28.33
C THR A 158 7.60 -6.32 -27.13
N ALA A 159 8.09 -6.10 -25.90
CA ALA A 159 7.36 -6.40 -24.67
C ALA A 159 6.26 -5.37 -24.38
N SER A 160 6.40 -4.13 -24.84
CA SER A 160 5.44 -3.03 -24.70
C SER A 160 4.46 -2.90 -25.85
N GLU A 161 4.55 -3.75 -26.88
CA GLU A 161 3.53 -3.78 -27.96
C GLU A 161 2.10 -3.86 -27.43
N ASN A 162 1.93 -4.46 -26.23
CA ASN A 162 0.66 -4.50 -25.54
C ASN A 162 0.28 -3.17 -24.88
N TYR A 163 1.23 -2.27 -24.58
CA TYR A 163 0.91 -0.99 -23.96
C TYR A 163 0.28 0.00 -24.93
N VAL A 164 0.65 -0.09 -26.21
CA VAL A 164 0.19 0.82 -27.26
C VAL A 164 -0.96 0.26 -28.08
N LYS A 165 -0.99 -1.05 -28.30
CA LYS A 165 -2.03 -1.71 -29.13
C LYS A 165 -3.39 -1.86 -28.43
N GLY A 166 -3.58 -1.20 -27.32
CA GLY A 166 -4.87 -1.13 -26.63
C GLY A 166 -5.03 -2.24 -25.61
N PHE A 167 -4.79 -1.90 -24.37
CA PHE A 167 -5.39 -2.67 -23.30
C PHE A 167 -6.90 -2.68 -23.53
N SER A 168 -7.51 -3.84 -23.59
CA SER A 168 -8.97 -4.00 -23.63
C SER A 168 -9.67 -3.31 -22.44
N ASN A 169 -8.93 -3.03 -21.38
CA ASN A 169 -9.39 -2.30 -20.20
C ASN A 169 -8.60 -0.99 -20.04
N PRO A 170 -9.24 0.18 -20.15
CA PRO A 170 -8.60 1.50 -20.06
C PRO A 170 -7.78 1.71 -18.78
N ILE A 171 -8.21 1.12 -17.65
CA ILE A 171 -7.48 1.26 -16.38
C ILE A 171 -6.05 0.73 -16.49
N ASN A 172 -5.81 -0.30 -17.29
CA ASN A 172 -4.48 -0.90 -17.44
C ASN A 172 -3.51 0.05 -18.15
N PHE A 173 -4.03 0.91 -19.02
CA PHE A 173 -3.26 1.99 -19.66
C PHE A 173 -2.99 3.14 -18.69
N TRP A 174 -4.04 3.64 -18.02
CA TRP A 174 -3.92 4.86 -17.23
C TRP A 174 -3.25 4.66 -15.88
N LEU A 175 -3.43 3.49 -15.25
CA LEU A 175 -3.02 3.23 -13.88
C LEU A 175 -1.51 3.42 -13.65
N PRO A 176 -0.60 2.84 -14.47
CA PRO A 176 0.84 3.05 -14.33
C PRO A 176 1.26 4.49 -14.60
N LEU A 177 0.69 5.14 -15.63
CA LEU A 177 1.02 6.51 -15.98
C LEU A 177 0.61 7.49 -14.89
N ILE A 178 -0.63 7.40 -14.40
CA ILE A 178 -1.09 8.26 -13.30
C ILE A 178 -0.23 8.02 -12.06
N ALA A 179 0.10 6.77 -11.72
CA ALA A 179 0.94 6.47 -10.57
C ALA A 179 2.35 7.08 -10.68
N LEU A 180 2.96 7.02 -11.88
CA LEU A 180 4.30 7.56 -12.13
C LEU A 180 4.35 9.08 -11.95
N TYR A 181 3.36 9.81 -12.49
CA TYR A 181 3.34 11.28 -12.48
C TYR A 181 2.66 11.90 -11.25
N THR A 182 2.08 11.11 -10.37
CA THR A 182 1.38 11.62 -9.16
C THR A 182 1.88 11.02 -7.86
N GLY A 183 2.57 9.89 -7.94
CA GLY A 183 2.89 9.07 -6.76
C GLY A 183 1.66 8.57 -6.00
N ALA A 184 0.47 8.60 -6.60
CA ALA A 184 -0.75 8.14 -5.96
C ALA A 184 -0.75 6.62 -5.75
N ARG A 185 -1.41 6.15 -4.70
CA ARG A 185 -1.56 4.71 -4.42
C ARG A 185 -2.57 4.10 -5.38
N ILE A 186 -2.40 2.82 -5.69
CA ILE A 186 -3.29 2.08 -6.58
C ILE A 186 -4.77 2.27 -6.22
N ALA A 187 -5.13 2.14 -4.95
CA ALA A 187 -6.50 2.32 -4.48
C ALA A 187 -6.99 3.77 -4.60
N GLU A 188 -6.10 4.76 -4.49
CA GLU A 188 -6.43 6.17 -4.68
C GLU A 188 -6.81 6.44 -6.15
N ILE A 189 -6.08 5.83 -7.09
CA ILE A 189 -6.33 5.98 -8.53
C ILE A 189 -7.61 5.22 -8.95
N CYS A 190 -7.74 3.96 -8.53
CA CYS A 190 -8.85 3.10 -8.94
C CYS A 190 -10.23 3.60 -8.49
N GLN A 191 -10.29 4.41 -7.43
CA GLN A 191 -11.55 4.93 -6.90
C GLN A 191 -11.90 6.35 -7.36
N LEU A 192 -11.11 6.95 -8.27
CA LEU A 192 -11.36 8.30 -8.77
C LEU A 192 -12.73 8.42 -9.42
N HIS A 193 -13.47 9.45 -9.03
CA HIS A 193 -14.67 9.89 -9.73
C HIS A 193 -14.30 10.91 -10.80
N LEU A 194 -15.14 11.07 -11.81
CA LEU A 194 -14.92 12.07 -12.85
C LEU A 194 -14.93 13.50 -12.32
N THR A 195 -15.61 13.74 -11.18
CA THR A 195 -15.60 15.01 -10.46
C THR A 195 -14.29 15.32 -9.75
N ASP A 196 -13.42 14.31 -9.60
CA ASP A 196 -12.09 14.48 -9.01
C ASP A 196 -11.08 15.02 -10.05
N ILE A 197 -11.41 14.97 -11.34
CA ILE A 197 -10.64 15.57 -12.43
C ILE A 197 -11.24 16.97 -12.67
N LYS A 198 -10.57 17.99 -12.17
CA LYS A 198 -11.11 19.36 -12.19
C LYS A 198 -10.03 20.43 -12.32
N GLN A 199 -10.43 21.60 -12.79
CA GLN A 199 -9.58 22.78 -12.79
C GLN A 199 -9.58 23.44 -11.40
N VAL A 200 -8.40 23.85 -10.95
CA VAL A 200 -8.18 24.53 -9.68
C VAL A 200 -7.37 25.79 -9.94
N LYS A 201 -7.86 26.91 -9.44
CA LYS A 201 -7.20 28.21 -9.59
C LYS A 201 -6.03 28.31 -8.63
N ALA A 202 -4.88 28.76 -9.13
CA ALA A 202 -3.71 29.06 -8.31
C ALA A 202 -4.00 30.24 -7.35
N LEU A 203 -3.44 30.17 -6.14
CA LEU A 203 -3.61 31.23 -5.14
C LEU A 203 -2.78 32.48 -5.49
N SER A 204 -1.64 32.28 -6.14
CA SER A 204 -0.69 33.35 -6.50
C SER A 204 -0.94 33.98 -7.87
N SER A 205 -1.83 33.40 -8.67
CA SER A 205 -2.14 33.84 -10.02
C SER A 205 -3.58 33.56 -10.40
N ASN A 206 -4.02 34.06 -11.58
CA ASN A 206 -5.33 33.71 -12.13
C ASN A 206 -5.32 32.46 -13.01
N VAL A 207 -4.21 31.74 -13.05
CA VAL A 207 -4.05 30.53 -13.86
C VAL A 207 -4.78 29.37 -13.22
N GLU A 208 -5.51 28.62 -14.02
CA GLU A 208 -6.16 27.37 -13.62
C GLU A 208 -5.33 26.18 -14.08
N HIS A 209 -5.19 25.20 -13.19
CA HIS A 209 -4.47 23.96 -13.46
C HIS A 209 -5.43 22.78 -13.35
N TRP A 210 -5.35 21.85 -14.30
CA TRP A 210 -6.01 20.56 -14.16
C TRP A 210 -5.39 19.79 -13.01
N CYS A 211 -6.24 19.26 -12.12
CA CYS A 211 -5.81 18.53 -10.94
C CYS A 211 -6.59 17.23 -10.76
N ILE A 212 -5.93 16.26 -10.15
CA ILE A 212 -6.55 15.10 -9.53
C ILE A 212 -6.76 15.40 -8.06
N ASP A 213 -7.99 15.32 -7.58
CA ASP A 213 -8.37 15.54 -6.18
C ASP A 213 -8.49 14.21 -5.44
N ILE A 214 -7.48 13.84 -4.68
CA ILE A 214 -7.49 12.65 -3.84
C ILE A 214 -8.25 12.98 -2.55
N ASN A 215 -9.44 12.42 -2.40
CA ASN A 215 -10.36 12.68 -1.29
C ASN A 215 -11.10 11.39 -0.87
N ASP A 216 -11.89 11.47 0.20
CA ASP A 216 -12.71 10.37 0.74
C ASP A 216 -14.22 10.66 0.63
N ASP A 217 -14.62 11.49 -0.33
CA ASP A 217 -16.01 11.84 -0.55
C ASP A 217 -16.79 10.67 -1.17
N GLY A 218 -18.04 10.55 -0.77
CA GLY A 218 -18.93 9.48 -1.26
C GLY A 218 -18.53 8.09 -0.79
N ASP A 219 -18.27 7.19 -1.74
CA ASP A 219 -17.92 5.80 -1.48
C ASP A 219 -16.41 5.54 -1.38
N LYS A 220 -15.58 6.59 -1.50
CA LYS A 220 -14.13 6.50 -1.48
C LYS A 220 -13.57 6.31 -0.07
N LYS A 221 -12.45 5.60 0.05
CA LYS A 221 -11.75 5.37 1.32
C LYS A 221 -10.27 5.69 1.18
N LEU A 222 -9.72 6.46 2.11
CA LEU A 222 -8.29 6.75 2.18
C LEU A 222 -7.64 5.99 3.34
N LYS A 223 -6.39 5.59 3.13
CA LYS A 223 -5.61 4.88 4.17
C LYS A 223 -5.38 5.74 5.42
N THR A 224 -5.20 7.05 5.23
CA THR A 224 -4.99 8.02 6.31
C THR A 224 -5.68 9.35 5.95
N LYS A 225 -6.04 10.15 6.97
CA LYS A 225 -6.61 11.49 6.76
C LYS A 225 -5.67 12.43 5.98
N ASN A 226 -4.36 12.25 6.12
CA ASN A 226 -3.34 13.06 5.43
C ASN A 226 -3.19 12.69 3.94
N SER A 227 -3.89 11.66 3.47
CA SER A 227 -3.88 11.30 2.05
C SER A 227 -4.66 12.28 1.18
N LYS A 228 -5.57 13.11 1.75
CA LYS A 228 -6.32 14.14 1.02
C LYS A 228 -5.39 15.18 0.44
N ARG A 229 -5.43 15.37 -0.86
CA ARG A 229 -4.59 16.31 -1.56
C ARG A 229 -5.04 16.56 -2.99
N GLN A 230 -4.66 17.71 -3.53
CA GLN A 230 -4.82 18.03 -4.94
C GLN A 230 -3.46 17.94 -5.64
N ILE A 231 -3.39 17.17 -6.71
CA ILE A 231 -2.18 16.95 -7.48
C ILE A 231 -2.42 17.51 -8.88
N PRO A 232 -1.63 18.51 -9.31
CA PRO A 232 -1.69 18.99 -10.70
C PRO A 232 -1.41 17.84 -11.68
N ILE A 233 -2.13 17.84 -12.80
CA ILE A 233 -1.96 16.81 -13.83
C ILE A 233 -0.80 17.22 -14.72
N HIS A 234 0.23 16.37 -14.78
CA HIS A 234 1.39 16.57 -15.61
C HIS A 234 1.03 16.68 -17.09
N GLN A 235 1.76 17.53 -17.84
CA GLN A 235 1.49 17.76 -19.25
C GLN A 235 1.49 16.48 -20.10
N ASN A 236 2.35 15.50 -19.77
CA ASN A 236 2.38 14.21 -20.46
C ASN A 236 1.07 13.41 -20.30
N LEU A 237 0.40 13.49 -19.16
CA LEU A 237 -0.92 12.86 -18.97
C LEU A 237 -2.01 13.59 -19.78
N ILE A 238 -1.91 14.92 -19.89
CA ILE A 238 -2.82 15.72 -20.71
C ILE A 238 -2.61 15.37 -22.19
N ASN A 239 -1.36 15.33 -22.64
CA ASN A 239 -1.00 14.97 -24.01
C ASN A 239 -1.39 13.53 -24.37
N ALA A 240 -1.29 12.61 -23.42
CA ALA A 240 -1.78 11.23 -23.57
C ALA A 240 -3.31 11.15 -23.69
N GLY A 241 -4.05 12.24 -23.43
CA GLY A 241 -5.50 12.32 -23.63
C GLY A 241 -6.33 12.06 -22.36
N LEU A 242 -5.77 12.19 -21.14
CA LEU A 242 -6.51 11.91 -19.89
C LEU A 242 -7.78 12.77 -19.75
N ILE A 243 -7.71 14.05 -20.14
CA ILE A 243 -8.86 14.94 -20.05
C ILE A 243 -9.94 14.54 -21.05
N THR A 244 -9.54 14.27 -22.31
CA THR A 244 -10.46 13.78 -23.34
C THR A 244 -11.14 12.48 -22.92
N TYR A 245 -10.37 11.53 -22.37
CA TYR A 245 -10.91 10.27 -21.85
C TYR A 245 -11.94 10.51 -20.73
N ALA A 246 -11.65 11.42 -19.80
CA ALA A 246 -12.60 11.76 -18.74
C ALA A 246 -13.88 12.41 -19.29
N ASP A 247 -13.78 13.28 -20.30
CA ASP A 247 -14.92 13.96 -20.91
C ASP A 247 -15.79 12.99 -21.75
N ASP A 248 -15.18 12.03 -22.43
CA ASP A 248 -15.90 10.95 -23.14
C ASP A 248 -16.71 10.09 -22.15
N LEU A 249 -16.15 9.80 -20.99
CA LEU A 249 -16.88 9.09 -19.94
C LEU A 249 -18.03 9.91 -19.37
N LYS A 250 -17.84 11.23 -19.17
CA LYS A 250 -18.93 12.15 -18.76
C LYS A 250 -20.06 12.17 -19.78
N ALA A 251 -19.72 12.22 -21.08
CA ALA A 251 -20.71 12.18 -22.15
C ALA A 251 -21.52 10.87 -22.15
N LYS A 252 -20.90 9.76 -21.75
CA LYS A 252 -21.54 8.45 -21.52
C LYS A 252 -22.25 8.32 -20.17
N ARG A 253 -22.35 9.42 -19.40
CA ARG A 253 -22.97 9.49 -18.06
C ARG A 253 -22.31 8.56 -17.02
N ALA A 254 -21.06 8.22 -17.19
CA ALA A 254 -20.29 7.54 -16.17
C ALA A 254 -20.04 8.48 -14.97
N THR A 255 -19.84 7.92 -13.80
CA THR A 255 -19.52 8.68 -12.57
C THR A 255 -18.08 8.48 -12.15
N LYS A 256 -17.47 7.35 -12.51
CA LYS A 256 -16.10 6.96 -12.15
C LYS A 256 -15.18 7.09 -13.35
N LEU A 257 -13.92 7.45 -13.09
CA LEU A 257 -12.86 7.47 -14.12
C LEU A 257 -12.55 6.05 -14.62
N PHE A 258 -12.69 5.04 -13.75
CA PHE A 258 -12.50 3.64 -14.06
C PHE A 258 -13.73 2.83 -13.61
N PRO A 259 -14.80 2.80 -14.42
CA PRO A 259 -16.05 2.10 -14.06
C PRO A 259 -15.83 0.61 -13.79
N ASP A 260 -14.90 -0.02 -14.53
CA ASP A 260 -14.59 -1.44 -14.46
C ASP A 260 -13.54 -1.78 -13.38
N ALA A 261 -13.04 -0.78 -12.64
CA ALA A 261 -12.22 -1.04 -11.46
C ALA A 261 -13.10 -1.71 -10.41
N ALA A 262 -13.20 -3.04 -10.49
CA ALA A 262 -13.97 -3.80 -9.54
C ALA A 262 -13.42 -3.55 -8.14
N ARG A 263 -14.28 -3.08 -7.24
CA ARG A 263 -14.09 -3.20 -5.80
C ARG A 263 -14.34 -4.65 -5.43
N ALA A 264 -13.36 -5.50 -5.73
CA ALA A 264 -13.32 -6.77 -5.04
C ALA A 264 -13.15 -6.48 -3.54
N SER A 265 -13.52 -7.43 -2.72
CA SER A 265 -13.41 -7.35 -1.25
C SER A 265 -12.00 -6.98 -0.73
N ASP A 266 -11.01 -6.92 -1.60
CA ASP A 266 -9.58 -6.75 -1.34
C ASP A 266 -9.01 -5.36 -1.71
N GLN A 267 -9.84 -4.35 -1.86
CA GLN A 267 -9.39 -2.98 -2.16
C GLN A 267 -8.54 -2.87 -3.45
N PHE A 268 -9.03 -3.43 -4.56
CA PHE A 268 -8.38 -3.36 -5.88
C PHE A 268 -7.14 -4.26 -6.04
N GLY A 269 -7.06 -5.37 -5.31
CA GLY A 269 -5.99 -6.37 -5.45
C GLY A 269 -5.89 -6.95 -6.86
N GLY A 270 -7.00 -7.03 -7.59
CA GLY A 270 -7.03 -7.46 -8.98
C GLY A 270 -6.14 -6.61 -9.88
N GLN A 271 -6.11 -5.28 -9.71
CA GLN A 271 -5.23 -4.38 -10.47
C GLN A 271 -3.76 -4.55 -10.09
N SER A 272 -3.48 -4.78 -8.79
CA SER A 272 -2.13 -5.08 -8.33
C SER A 272 -1.62 -6.42 -8.88
N GLN A 273 -2.48 -7.43 -8.90
CA GLN A 273 -2.18 -8.75 -9.48
C GLN A 273 -1.96 -8.65 -10.99
N TRP A 274 -2.85 -7.93 -11.71
CA TRP A 274 -2.67 -7.66 -13.13
C TRP A 274 -1.30 -7.04 -13.40
N PHE A 275 -0.91 -6.01 -12.63
CA PHE A 275 0.38 -5.34 -12.83
C PHE A 275 1.56 -6.30 -12.57
N GLY A 276 1.48 -7.16 -11.55
CA GLY A 276 2.50 -8.17 -11.29
C GLY A 276 2.67 -9.16 -12.47
N ILE A 277 1.57 -9.59 -13.09
CA ILE A 277 1.61 -10.44 -14.29
C ILE A 277 2.18 -9.66 -15.48
N TYR A 278 1.77 -8.41 -15.67
CA TYR A 278 2.24 -7.55 -16.75
C TYR A 278 3.75 -7.30 -16.66
N SER A 279 4.25 -6.86 -15.49
CA SER A 279 5.68 -6.60 -15.28
C SER A 279 6.53 -7.87 -15.42
N GLY A 280 6.03 -9.02 -14.92
CA GLY A 280 6.70 -10.29 -15.11
C GLY A 280 6.82 -10.70 -16.59
N LYS A 281 5.77 -10.49 -17.41
CA LYS A 281 5.82 -10.71 -18.87
C LYS A 281 6.79 -9.75 -19.56
N ALA A 282 6.96 -8.53 -19.03
CA ALA A 282 7.93 -7.57 -19.50
C ALA A 282 9.38 -7.88 -19.08
N GLY A 283 9.60 -9.01 -18.37
CA GLY A 283 10.92 -9.44 -17.92
C GLY A 283 11.35 -8.85 -16.57
N ILE A 284 10.49 -8.08 -15.89
CA ILE A 284 10.79 -7.49 -14.59
C ILE A 284 10.31 -8.47 -13.52
N THR A 285 11.22 -9.30 -13.04
CA THR A 285 10.96 -10.39 -12.08
C THR A 285 11.53 -10.12 -10.69
N ASP A 286 12.17 -8.96 -10.49
CA ASP A 286 12.72 -8.57 -9.20
C ASP A 286 11.61 -8.44 -8.15
N ARG A 287 11.73 -9.19 -7.05
CA ARG A 287 10.76 -9.22 -5.95
C ARG A 287 10.67 -7.89 -5.19
N ASP A 288 11.67 -7.03 -5.35
CA ASP A 288 11.70 -5.69 -4.73
C ASP A 288 10.95 -4.64 -5.54
N THR A 289 10.44 -5.03 -6.73
CA THR A 289 9.57 -4.19 -7.53
C THR A 289 8.11 -4.61 -7.44
N ALA A 290 7.22 -3.64 -7.49
CA ALA A 290 5.78 -3.83 -7.54
C ALA A 290 5.11 -2.55 -8.06
N PHE A 291 3.80 -2.52 -8.17
CA PHE A 291 3.08 -1.29 -8.54
C PHE A 291 3.48 -0.07 -7.69
N HIS A 292 3.74 -0.28 -6.39
CA HIS A 292 4.17 0.80 -5.48
C HIS A 292 5.53 1.42 -5.86
N SER A 293 6.33 0.74 -6.67
CA SER A 293 7.61 1.25 -7.19
C SER A 293 7.46 2.52 -8.02
N PHE A 294 6.34 2.74 -8.71
CA PHE A 294 6.04 4.02 -9.36
C PHE A 294 6.02 5.19 -8.37
N ARG A 295 5.47 4.97 -7.19
CA ARG A 295 5.48 5.97 -6.13
C ARG A 295 6.89 6.22 -5.59
N HIS A 296 7.73 5.18 -5.53
CA HIS A 296 9.15 5.35 -5.21
C HIS A 296 9.87 6.15 -6.31
N CYS A 297 9.59 5.89 -7.61
CA CYS A 297 10.11 6.72 -8.70
C CYS A 297 9.75 8.20 -8.50
N PHE A 298 8.47 8.48 -8.27
CA PHE A 298 7.97 9.84 -8.05
C PHE A 298 8.65 10.54 -6.88
N THR A 299 8.69 9.91 -5.71
CA THR A 299 9.27 10.52 -4.52
C THR A 299 10.78 10.67 -4.61
N ASN A 300 11.48 9.68 -5.18
CA ASN A 300 12.93 9.74 -5.39
C ASN A 300 13.29 10.83 -6.39
N TYR A 301 12.52 10.97 -7.49
CA TYR A 301 12.72 12.03 -8.47
C TYR A 301 12.68 13.41 -7.80
N LEU A 302 11.63 13.69 -7.01
CA LEU A 302 11.48 14.96 -6.31
C LEU A 302 12.57 15.20 -5.27
N ASN A 303 12.94 14.18 -4.50
CA ASN A 303 13.99 14.27 -3.49
C ASN A 303 15.38 14.52 -4.12
N ASN A 304 15.71 13.85 -5.23
CA ASN A 304 16.98 14.00 -5.93
C ASN A 304 17.11 15.39 -6.57
N ARG A 305 15.99 16.05 -6.85
CA ARG A 305 15.93 17.44 -7.32
C ARG A 305 15.88 18.46 -6.20
N HIS A 306 16.09 18.04 -4.94
CA HIS A 306 16.03 18.90 -3.76
C HIS A 306 14.72 19.69 -3.64
N THR A 307 13.62 19.10 -4.11
CA THR A 307 12.29 19.71 -3.94
C THR A 307 12.02 19.90 -2.43
N PRO A 308 11.53 21.06 -2.00
CA PRO A 308 11.20 21.31 -0.60
C PRO A 308 10.32 20.19 0.00
N GLU A 309 10.70 19.67 1.19
CA GLU A 309 10.04 18.54 1.86
C GLU A 309 8.50 18.72 1.95
N ASP A 310 8.08 19.95 2.19
CA ASP A 310 6.66 20.29 2.32
C ASP A 310 5.89 20.14 1.00
N LEU A 311 6.50 20.39 -0.16
CA LEU A 311 5.91 20.18 -1.47
C LEU A 311 5.88 18.67 -1.81
N VAL A 312 6.97 17.93 -1.49
CA VAL A 312 7.01 16.47 -1.67
C VAL A 312 5.90 15.80 -0.86
N ILE A 313 5.70 16.21 0.38
CA ILE A 313 4.64 15.69 1.26
C ILE A 313 3.27 16.06 0.74
N ALA A 314 3.07 17.30 0.28
CA ALA A 314 1.80 17.74 -0.29
C ALA A 314 1.39 16.93 -1.52
N LEU A 315 2.34 16.63 -2.40
CA LEU A 315 2.09 15.87 -3.62
C LEU A 315 1.95 14.37 -3.34
N SER A 316 2.83 13.81 -2.52
CA SER A 316 2.84 12.37 -2.24
C SER A 316 1.82 11.92 -1.21
N GLY A 317 1.35 12.80 -0.31
CA GLY A 317 0.50 12.45 0.83
C GLY A 317 1.23 11.61 1.88
N HIS A 318 2.53 11.78 2.03
CA HIS A 318 3.30 11.22 3.13
C HIS A 318 3.03 12.00 4.42
N GLN A 319 3.36 11.40 5.56
CA GLN A 319 3.34 12.10 6.85
C GLN A 319 4.72 12.69 7.13
N TYR A 320 4.75 13.84 7.78
CA TYR A 320 5.99 14.34 8.35
C TYR A 320 6.55 13.36 9.38
N LYS A 321 7.85 13.13 9.38
CA LYS A 321 8.52 12.36 10.43
C LYS A 321 8.42 13.06 11.79
N SER A 322 8.30 14.39 11.82
CA SER A 322 8.18 15.20 13.03
C SER A 322 6.73 15.60 13.32
N ILE A 323 6.24 15.36 14.54
CA ILE A 323 4.90 15.75 15.00
C ILE A 323 4.73 17.28 14.97
N ALA A 324 5.77 18.03 15.34
CA ALA A 324 5.74 19.50 15.35
C ALA A 324 5.49 20.08 13.94
N LYS A 325 6.23 19.58 12.93
CA LYS A 325 6.01 19.98 11.53
C LYS A 325 4.60 19.60 11.03
N SER A 326 4.13 18.41 11.39
CA SER A 326 2.80 17.91 11.02
C SER A 326 1.66 18.79 11.57
N THR A 327 1.82 19.30 12.78
CA THR A 327 0.79 20.14 13.43
C THR A 327 0.72 21.53 12.80
N TYR A 328 1.86 22.12 12.49
CA TYR A 328 1.94 23.45 11.88
C TYR A 328 1.38 23.47 10.45
N ASP A 329 1.52 22.37 9.73
CA ASP A 329 1.19 22.28 8.30
C ASP A 329 -0.24 21.82 7.99
N ARG A 330 -0.98 21.33 8.99
CA ARG A 330 -2.33 20.73 8.81
C ARG A 330 -3.36 21.65 8.15
N ASN A 331 -3.21 22.97 8.30
CA ASN A 331 -4.18 23.96 7.81
C ASN A 331 -3.63 24.80 6.65
N ARG A 332 -2.43 24.49 6.15
CA ARG A 332 -1.82 25.29 5.09
C ARG A 332 -2.37 24.88 3.73
N LYS A 333 -3.21 25.72 3.15
CA LYS A 333 -3.55 25.60 1.72
C LYS A 333 -2.29 25.86 0.89
N ARG A 334 -1.89 24.87 0.11
CA ARG A 334 -0.78 25.01 -0.83
C ARG A 334 -1.27 25.64 -2.12
N ASP A 335 -0.44 26.53 -2.66
CA ASP A 335 -0.71 27.09 -3.98
C ASP A 335 -0.53 26.01 -5.05
N VAL A 336 -1.60 25.73 -5.76
CA VAL A 336 -1.60 24.74 -6.84
C VAL A 336 -0.63 25.11 -7.96
N GLY A 337 -0.38 26.42 -8.17
CA GLY A 337 0.59 26.89 -9.15
C GLY A 337 2.01 26.40 -8.83
N LYS A 338 2.43 26.52 -7.55
CA LYS A 338 3.74 26.00 -7.12
C LYS A 338 3.84 24.46 -7.21
N LEU A 339 2.73 23.77 -6.95
CA LEU A 339 2.68 22.32 -7.13
C LEU A 339 2.77 21.94 -8.61
N ALA A 340 2.14 22.73 -9.50
CA ALA A 340 2.20 22.52 -10.95
C ALA A 340 3.62 22.70 -11.49
N GLU A 341 4.33 23.75 -11.06
CA GLU A 341 5.75 23.93 -11.41
C GLU A 341 6.61 22.73 -11.05
N VAL A 342 6.38 22.13 -9.87
CA VAL A 342 7.09 20.92 -9.45
C VAL A 342 6.70 19.72 -10.31
N ILE A 343 5.40 19.52 -10.55
CA ILE A 343 4.92 18.41 -11.38
C ILE A 343 5.46 18.52 -12.81
N ASP A 344 5.35 19.69 -13.43
CA ASP A 344 5.79 19.89 -14.82
C ASP A 344 7.31 19.83 -15.00
N SER A 345 8.08 19.92 -13.90
CA SER A 345 9.53 19.69 -13.91
C SER A 345 9.92 18.21 -14.00
N ILE A 346 8.96 17.29 -13.87
CA ILE A 346 9.23 15.84 -13.90
C ILE A 346 9.44 15.39 -15.33
N ASP A 347 10.64 14.88 -15.60
CA ASP A 347 10.97 14.27 -16.89
C ASP A 347 11.69 12.93 -16.65
N TYR A 348 11.04 11.87 -17.05
CA TYR A 348 11.60 10.50 -17.01
C TYR A 348 12.25 10.11 -18.35
N GLY A 349 12.33 11.02 -19.32
CA GLY A 349 12.87 10.72 -20.64
C GLY A 349 12.05 9.67 -21.42
N LEU A 350 10.75 9.62 -21.17
CA LEU A 350 9.84 8.63 -21.76
C LEU A 350 8.98 9.27 -22.84
N ALA A 351 8.91 8.64 -24.02
CA ALA A 351 7.87 8.92 -25.00
C ALA A 351 6.60 8.14 -24.60
N HIS A 352 5.54 8.85 -24.25
CA HIS A 352 4.27 8.22 -23.89
C HIS A 352 3.35 8.09 -25.09
N PRO A 353 2.68 6.93 -25.24
CA PRO A 353 1.67 6.77 -26.24
C PRO A 353 0.43 7.63 -25.91
N GLU A 354 -0.29 8.02 -26.96
CA GLU A 354 -1.60 8.62 -26.82
C GLU A 354 -2.65 7.54 -26.60
N TRP A 355 -3.62 7.83 -25.73
CA TRP A 355 -4.81 6.99 -25.58
C TRP A 355 -5.62 7.03 -26.86
N LYS A 356 -5.87 5.88 -27.44
CA LYS A 356 -6.76 5.72 -28.61
C LYS A 356 -8.00 4.94 -28.17
N ASN A 357 -9.18 5.59 -28.30
CA ASN A 357 -10.49 4.95 -28.05
C ASN A 357 -10.75 3.80 -29.02
#